data_017748b7b7fb2ae38aa03ae2b29c19db
#
_entry.id   017748b7b7fb2ae38aa03ae2b29c19db
#
_cell.length_a   1.000
_cell.length_b   1.000
_cell.length_c   1.000
_cell.angle_alpha   90.00
_cell.angle_beta   90.00
_cell.angle_gamma   90.00
#
_symmetry.space_group_name_H-M   'P 1'
#
loop_
_entity.id
_entity.type
_entity.pdbx_description
1 polymer ?
#
loop_
_entity_poly.entity_id
_entity_poly.type
_entity_poly.pdbx_seq_one_letter_code
_entity_poly.pdbx_strand_id
1 'polypeptide(L)'
;SRPERLEKLNQLVHPRVAEDYQRWASGQQLAPYVIREAALMYEAGADKTVDRMIVVRAPEALRIQRVLQRDRNRTEDEVRNILNRQWPEEEKVKRADFLIDNDETQLVIPQVLLLHEKFCQRKQSSGS
;
A
#
# COMPACT_ATOMS: atom_id res chain seq x y z
N SER A 1 -24.92 -12.68 9.78
CA SER A 1 -24.57 -11.31 10.20
C SER A 1 -23.69 -10.61 9.16
N ARG A 2 -23.59 -9.30 9.23
CA ARG A 2 -22.78 -8.52 8.29
C ARG A 2 -21.29 -8.91 8.28
N PRO A 3 -20.62 -9.17 9.41
CA PRO A 3 -19.21 -9.59 9.40
C PRO A 3 -18.97 -10.91 8.68
N GLU A 4 -19.85 -11.88 8.85
CA GLU A 4 -19.72 -13.19 8.18
C GLU A 4 -19.90 -13.08 6.68
N ARG A 5 -20.87 -12.26 6.24
CA ARG A 5 -21.10 -12.02 4.81
C ARG A 5 -19.91 -11.29 4.16
N LEU A 6 -19.35 -10.34 4.87
CA LEU A 6 -18.17 -9.61 4.40
C LEU A 6 -16.96 -10.54 4.27
N GLU A 7 -16.76 -11.43 5.25
CA GLU A 7 -15.68 -12.40 5.21
C GLU A 7 -15.83 -13.36 4.03
N LYS A 8 -17.04 -13.88 3.79
CA LYS A 8 -17.31 -14.73 2.63
C LYS A 8 -17.05 -14.01 1.32
N LEU A 9 -17.46 -12.74 1.20
CA LEU A 9 -17.21 -11.94 0.03
C LEU A 9 -15.71 -11.76 -0.19
N ASN A 10 -14.96 -11.45 0.85
CA ASN A 10 -13.50 -11.30 0.79
C ASN A 10 -12.81 -12.59 0.37
N GLN A 11 -13.24 -13.74 0.87
CA GLN A 11 -12.69 -15.05 0.48
C GLN A 11 -12.89 -15.35 -1.01
N LEU A 12 -13.96 -14.84 -1.62
CA LEU A 12 -14.23 -15.01 -3.05
C LEU A 12 -13.51 -14.00 -3.92
N VAL A 13 -13.44 -12.75 -3.48
CA VAL A 13 -12.92 -11.62 -4.28
C VAL A 13 -11.39 -11.54 -4.22
N HIS A 14 -10.77 -11.71 -3.05
CA HIS A 14 -9.33 -11.54 -2.90
C HIS A 14 -8.49 -12.47 -3.79
N PRO A 15 -8.80 -13.77 -3.93
CA PRO A 15 -8.04 -14.64 -4.83
C PRO A 15 -8.14 -14.22 -6.30
N ARG A 16 -9.32 -13.78 -6.74
CA ARG A 16 -9.53 -13.33 -8.12
C ARG A 16 -8.78 -12.05 -8.43
N VAL A 17 -8.78 -11.10 -7.49
CA VAL A 17 -8.00 -9.86 -7.60
C VAL A 17 -6.51 -10.19 -7.68
N ALA A 18 -6.03 -11.12 -6.87
CA ALA A 18 -4.64 -11.55 -6.90
C ALA A 18 -4.27 -12.20 -8.24
N GLU A 19 -5.14 -13.05 -8.80
CA GLU A 19 -4.93 -13.68 -10.12
C GLU A 19 -4.88 -12.64 -11.23
N ASP A 20 -5.79 -11.67 -11.23
CA ASP A 20 -5.83 -10.59 -12.21
C ASP A 20 -4.56 -9.74 -12.15
N TYR A 21 -4.10 -9.41 -10.95
CA TYR A 21 -2.85 -8.69 -10.76
C TYR A 21 -1.66 -9.47 -11.31
N GLN A 22 -1.56 -10.76 -11.02
CA GLN A 22 -0.46 -11.60 -11.50
C GLN A 22 -0.43 -11.67 -13.03
N ARG A 23 -1.59 -11.81 -13.66
CA ARG A 23 -1.71 -11.80 -15.11
C ARG A 23 -1.26 -10.48 -15.72
N TRP A 24 -1.71 -9.37 -15.14
CA TRP A 24 -1.33 -8.04 -15.61
C TRP A 24 0.16 -7.81 -15.45
N ALA A 25 0.71 -8.12 -14.27
CA ALA A 25 2.13 -7.92 -13.97
C ALA A 25 3.03 -8.74 -14.89
N SER A 26 2.65 -9.99 -15.18
CA SER A 26 3.39 -10.86 -16.07
C SER A 26 3.46 -10.33 -17.50
N GLY A 27 2.47 -9.53 -17.92
CA GLY A 27 2.44 -8.88 -19.23
C GLY A 27 3.32 -7.65 -19.35
N GLN A 28 3.87 -7.12 -18.25
CA GLN A 28 4.63 -5.85 -18.24
C GLN A 28 6.13 -6.10 -18.41
N GLN A 29 6.52 -6.70 -19.54
CA GLN A 29 7.92 -7.09 -19.79
C GLN A 29 8.85 -5.92 -20.09
N LEU A 30 8.33 -4.81 -20.64
CA LEU A 30 9.13 -3.65 -21.01
C LEU A 30 9.37 -2.69 -19.84
N ALA A 31 8.54 -2.74 -18.81
CA ALA A 31 8.70 -1.89 -17.64
C ALA A 31 9.84 -2.40 -16.74
N PRO A 32 10.67 -1.50 -16.16
CA PRO A 32 11.71 -1.91 -15.21
C PRO A 32 11.12 -2.46 -13.91
N TYR A 33 9.92 -2.07 -13.54
CA TYR A 33 9.19 -2.57 -12.38
C TYR A 33 7.71 -2.24 -12.52
N VAL A 34 6.88 -2.85 -11.68
CA VAL A 34 5.46 -2.53 -11.57
C VAL A 34 5.13 -2.20 -10.11
N ILE A 35 4.12 -1.37 -9.91
CA ILE A 35 3.68 -0.96 -8.59
C ILE A 35 2.26 -1.47 -8.36
N ARG A 36 2.06 -2.07 -7.20
CA ARG A 36 0.73 -2.43 -6.69
C ARG A 36 0.44 -1.58 -5.47
N GLU A 37 -0.69 -0.87 -5.48
CA GLU A 37 -1.11 -0.03 -4.38
C GLU A 37 -2.34 -0.65 -3.71
N ALA A 38 -2.29 -0.76 -2.38
CA ALA A 38 -3.42 -1.22 -1.58
C ALA A 38 -3.25 -0.76 -0.14
N ALA A 39 -4.37 -0.45 0.50
CA ALA A 39 -4.38 -0.01 1.90
C ALA A 39 -4.09 -1.16 2.88
N LEU A 40 -4.41 -2.40 2.51
CA LEU A 40 -4.37 -3.57 3.40
C LEU A 40 -3.40 -4.65 2.92
N MET A 41 -2.23 -4.27 2.41
CA MET A 41 -1.25 -5.22 1.89
C MET A 41 -0.82 -6.25 2.94
N TYR A 42 -0.40 -5.79 4.11
CA TYR A 42 0.05 -6.68 5.19
C TYR A 42 -1.12 -7.48 5.80
N GLU A 43 -2.24 -6.82 6.05
CA GLU A 43 -3.42 -7.44 6.66
C GLU A 43 -3.95 -8.59 5.80
N ALA A 44 -3.89 -8.45 4.49
CA ALA A 44 -4.32 -9.48 3.53
C ALA A 44 -3.22 -10.50 3.19
N GLY A 45 -2.00 -10.33 3.71
CA GLY A 45 -0.88 -11.21 3.38
C GLY A 45 -0.33 -11.00 1.97
N ALA A 46 -0.74 -9.94 1.29
CA ALA A 46 -0.33 -9.67 -0.08
C ALA A 46 1.13 -9.17 -0.19
N ASP A 47 1.73 -8.76 0.93
CA ASP A 47 3.15 -8.41 1.00
C ASP A 47 4.06 -9.56 0.56
N LYS A 48 3.60 -10.81 0.72
CA LYS A 48 4.35 -12.00 0.31
C LYS A 48 4.37 -12.21 -1.21
N THR A 49 3.52 -11.50 -1.94
CA THR A 49 3.40 -11.62 -3.40
C THR A 49 4.17 -10.55 -4.17
N VAL A 50 4.85 -9.66 -3.47
CA VAL A 50 5.64 -8.57 -4.05
C VAL A 50 7.11 -8.71 -3.66
N ASP A 51 7.99 -8.16 -4.45
CA ASP A 51 9.44 -8.26 -4.20
C ASP A 51 9.91 -7.28 -3.12
N ARG A 52 9.29 -6.12 -3.05
CA ARG A 52 9.63 -5.07 -2.08
C ARG A 52 8.37 -4.35 -1.64
N MET A 53 8.41 -3.88 -0.42
CA MET A 53 7.32 -3.11 0.18
C MET A 53 7.76 -1.67 0.43
N ILE A 54 6.92 -0.73 0.00
CA ILE A 54 7.05 0.68 0.34
C ILE A 54 5.90 1.04 1.26
N VAL A 55 6.20 1.63 2.41
CA VAL A 55 5.18 2.19 3.30
C VAL A 55 5.24 3.70 3.23
N VAL A 56 4.10 4.31 2.93
CA VAL A 56 3.93 5.76 3.01
C VAL A 56 3.39 6.08 4.40
N ARG A 57 4.10 6.88 5.15
CA ARG A 57 3.70 7.22 6.52
C ARG A 57 3.37 8.70 6.70
N ALA A 58 2.42 8.94 7.58
CA ALA A 58 2.03 10.27 8.03
C ALA A 58 1.45 10.14 9.43
N PRO A 59 1.55 11.19 10.28
CA PRO A 59 0.93 11.15 11.60
C PRO A 59 -0.56 10.85 11.53
N GLU A 60 -1.07 10.10 12.50
CA GLU A 60 -2.48 9.68 12.51
C GLU A 60 -3.44 10.88 12.43
N ALA A 61 -3.18 11.94 13.20
CA ALA A 61 -4.00 13.14 13.18
C ALA A 61 -4.08 13.76 11.79
N LEU A 62 -2.98 13.81 11.07
CA LEU A 62 -2.93 14.33 9.70
C LEU A 62 -3.69 13.43 8.73
N ARG A 63 -3.58 12.11 8.87
CA ARG A 63 -4.32 11.16 8.04
C ARG A 63 -5.82 11.31 8.24
N ILE A 64 -6.27 11.43 9.48
CA ILE A 64 -7.68 11.66 9.82
C ILE A 64 -8.18 12.96 9.19
N GLN A 65 -7.42 14.04 9.35
CA GLN A 65 -7.75 15.34 8.76
C GLN A 65 -7.92 15.26 7.25
N ARG A 66 -6.99 14.58 6.57
CA ARG A 66 -7.03 14.42 5.11
C ARG A 66 -8.25 13.63 4.64
N VAL A 67 -8.60 12.56 5.35
CA VAL A 67 -9.78 11.76 5.03
C VAL A 67 -11.06 12.58 5.23
N LEU A 68 -11.16 13.33 6.32
CA LEU A 68 -12.33 14.18 6.61
C LEU A 68 -12.49 15.29 5.56
N GLN A 69 -11.39 15.83 5.06
CA GLN A 69 -11.44 16.85 3.99
C GLN A 69 -11.88 16.26 2.65
N ARG A 70 -11.45 15.04 2.35
CA ARG A 70 -11.79 14.35 1.10
C ARG A 70 -13.20 13.80 1.11
N ASP A 71 -13.59 13.15 2.20
CA ASP A 71 -14.87 12.44 2.35
C ASP A 71 -15.74 13.17 3.38
N ARG A 72 -16.45 14.20 2.93
CA ARG A 72 -17.25 15.08 3.80
C ARG A 72 -18.41 14.38 4.51
N ASN A 73 -18.82 13.19 4.03
CA ASN A 73 -19.90 12.42 4.63
C ASN A 73 -19.44 11.51 5.77
N ARG A 74 -18.15 11.43 6.05
CA ARG A 74 -17.61 10.60 7.13
C ARG A 74 -17.36 11.41 8.39
N THR A 75 -17.66 10.80 9.55
CA THR A 75 -17.34 11.37 10.86
C THR A 75 -15.93 10.95 11.27
N GLU A 76 -15.36 11.69 12.24
CA GLU A 76 -14.06 11.36 12.82
C GLU A 76 -14.05 9.96 13.44
N ASP A 77 -15.13 9.58 14.15
CA ASP A 77 -15.25 8.26 14.77
C ASP A 77 -15.24 7.13 13.73
N GLU A 78 -15.91 7.33 12.60
CA GLU A 78 -15.90 6.36 11.49
C GLU A 78 -14.49 6.18 10.93
N VAL A 79 -13.75 7.27 10.76
CA VAL A 79 -12.36 7.23 10.27
C VAL A 79 -11.45 6.52 11.26
N ARG A 80 -11.57 6.83 12.56
CA ARG A 80 -10.80 6.15 13.61
C ARG A 80 -11.09 4.66 13.65
N ASN A 81 -12.35 4.26 13.48
CA ASN A 81 -12.73 2.85 13.45
C ASN A 81 -12.10 2.12 12.24
N ILE A 82 -12.01 2.77 11.10
CA ILE A 82 -11.33 2.20 9.92
C ILE A 82 -9.85 2.03 10.20
N LEU A 83 -9.19 3.03 10.78
CA LEU A 83 -7.78 2.96 11.12
C LEU A 83 -7.47 1.87 12.15
N ASN A 84 -8.36 1.69 13.13
CA ASN A 84 -8.17 0.67 14.17
C ASN A 84 -8.27 -0.77 13.65
N ARG A 85 -8.87 -0.97 12.48
CA ARG A 85 -8.92 -2.29 11.81
C ARG A 85 -7.65 -2.61 11.03
N GLN A 86 -6.83 -1.62 10.76
CA GLN A 86 -5.55 -1.80 10.09
C GLN A 86 -4.46 -2.14 11.11
N TRP A 87 -3.40 -2.76 10.63
CA TRP A 87 -2.22 -2.96 11.47
C TRP A 87 -1.67 -1.61 11.93
N PRO A 88 -1.10 -1.53 13.13
CA PRO A 88 -0.42 -0.32 13.57
C PRO A 88 0.67 0.09 12.59
N GLU A 89 0.81 1.38 12.34
CA GLU A 89 1.82 1.90 11.41
C GLU A 89 3.24 1.46 11.79
N GLU A 90 3.54 1.40 13.08
CA GLU A 90 4.84 0.97 13.59
C GLU A 90 5.20 -0.43 13.12
N GLU A 91 4.24 -1.35 13.10
CA GLU A 91 4.47 -2.72 12.61
C GLU A 91 4.73 -2.75 11.10
N LYS A 92 4.02 -1.93 10.34
CA LYS A 92 4.22 -1.81 8.90
C LYS A 92 5.59 -1.22 8.58
N VAL A 93 6.00 -0.20 9.32
CA VAL A 93 7.30 0.44 9.16
C VAL A 93 8.45 -0.53 9.41
N LYS A 94 8.35 -1.36 10.43
CA LYS A 94 9.36 -2.38 10.74
C LYS A 94 9.56 -3.39 9.61
N ARG A 95 8.50 -3.69 8.87
CA ARG A 95 8.51 -4.70 7.80
C ARG A 95 8.74 -4.12 6.41
N ALA A 96 8.70 -2.79 6.28
CA ALA A 96 8.88 -2.14 4.99
C ALA A 96 10.34 -2.20 4.53
N ASP A 97 10.56 -2.37 3.25
CA ASP A 97 11.88 -2.24 2.64
C ASP A 97 12.25 -0.76 2.45
N PHE A 98 11.26 0.09 2.16
CA PHE A 98 11.43 1.51 1.93
C PHE A 98 10.30 2.30 2.57
N LEU A 99 10.60 3.55 2.94
CA LEU A 99 9.65 4.47 3.54
C LEU A 99 9.56 5.75 2.72
N ILE A 100 8.35 6.27 2.60
CA ILE A 100 8.08 7.61 2.07
C ILE A 100 7.36 8.39 3.17
N ASP A 101 7.91 9.54 3.53
CA ASP A 101 7.29 10.43 4.51
C ASP A 101 6.41 11.46 3.81
N ASN A 102 5.10 11.38 4.08
CA ASN A 102 4.10 12.30 3.57
C ASN A 102 3.46 13.09 4.72
N ASP A 103 4.31 13.70 5.53
CA ASP A 103 3.95 14.36 6.79
C ASP A 103 4.05 15.90 6.73
N GLU A 104 4.23 16.45 5.54
CA GLU A 104 4.40 17.88 5.28
C GLU A 104 5.75 18.46 5.73
N THR A 105 6.64 17.67 6.30
CA THR A 105 8.00 18.11 6.66
C THR A 105 9.00 17.94 5.55
N GLN A 106 8.72 17.06 4.59
CA GLN A 106 9.58 16.74 3.46
C GLN A 106 8.77 16.70 2.17
N LEU A 107 9.41 17.02 1.05
CA LEU A 107 8.79 16.87 -0.25
C LEU A 107 8.72 15.38 -0.62
N VAL A 108 7.58 14.95 -1.14
CA VAL A 108 7.34 13.55 -1.54
C VAL A 108 8.06 13.21 -2.84
N ILE A 109 8.05 14.08 -3.83
CA ILE A 109 8.61 13.82 -5.16
C ILE A 109 10.08 13.43 -5.12
N PRO A 110 10.98 14.11 -4.41
CA PRO A 110 12.38 13.68 -4.33
C PRO A 110 12.55 12.28 -3.74
N GLN A 111 11.74 11.90 -2.74
CA GLN A 111 11.77 10.57 -2.15
C GLN A 111 11.37 9.50 -3.18
N VAL A 112 10.31 9.76 -3.96
CA VAL A 112 9.86 8.87 -5.02
C VAL A 112 10.93 8.71 -6.10
N LEU A 113 11.57 9.79 -6.52
CA LEU A 113 12.61 9.75 -7.55
C LEU A 113 13.82 8.93 -7.12
N LEU A 114 14.22 9.01 -5.84
CA LEU A 114 15.31 8.18 -5.32
C LEU A 114 14.97 6.69 -5.39
N LEU A 115 13.74 6.32 -5.05
CA LEU A 115 13.30 4.92 -5.15
C LEU A 115 13.23 4.46 -6.61
N HIS A 116 12.75 5.33 -7.50
CA HIS A 116 12.70 5.05 -8.92
C HIS A 116 14.09 4.72 -9.47
N GLU A 117 15.09 5.52 -9.14
CA GLU A 117 16.47 5.28 -9.53
C GLU A 117 16.99 3.93 -9.04
N LYS A 118 16.73 3.61 -7.77
CA LYS A 118 17.15 2.33 -7.17
C LYS A 118 16.53 1.14 -7.89
N PHE A 119 15.26 1.21 -8.22
CA PHE A 119 14.56 0.11 -8.90
C PHE A 119 15.03 -0.05 -10.35
N CYS A 120 15.31 1.03 -11.05
CA CYS A 120 15.87 0.98 -12.39
C CYS A 120 17.28 0.40 -12.41
N GLN A 121 18.14 0.76 -11.46
CA GLN A 121 19.50 0.23 -11.35
C GLN A 121 19.51 -1.27 -11.08
N ARG A 122 18.58 -1.80 -10.26
CA ARG A 122 18.48 -3.22 -9.96
C ARG A 122 18.23 -4.07 -11.21
N LYS A 123 17.41 -3.57 -12.12
CA LYS A 123 17.14 -4.28 -13.38
C LYS A 123 18.39 -4.35 -14.25
N GLN A 124 19.20 -3.31 -14.27
CA GLN A 124 20.45 -3.28 -15.04
C GLN A 124 21.49 -4.27 -14.49
N SER A 125 21.58 -4.43 -13.17
CA SER A 125 22.55 -5.36 -12.57
C SER A 125 22.12 -6.82 -12.68
N SER A 126 20.84 -7.14 -12.84
CA SER A 126 20.37 -8.51 -13.03
C SER A 126 20.38 -8.95 -14.50
N GLY A 127 20.67 -8.06 -15.43
CA GLY A 127 20.78 -8.35 -16.87
C GLY A 127 22.22 -8.59 -17.36
N SER A 128 23.16 -8.63 -16.44
CA SER A 128 24.57 -8.91 -16.76
C SER A 128 24.95 -10.40 -16.50
#